data_ead38ad7c821c578b3bd970094b9f473
#
_entry.id   ead38ad7c821c578b3bd970094b9f473
#
_cell.length_a   1.000
_cell.length_b   1.000
_cell.length_c   1.000
_cell.angle_alpha   90.00
_cell.angle_beta   90.00
_cell.angle_gamma   90.00
#
_symmetry.space_group_name_H-M   'P 1'
#
loop_
_entity.id
_entity.type
_entity.pdbx_description
1 polymer ?
#
loop_
_entity_poly.entity_id
_entity_poly.type
_entity_poly.pdbx_seq_one_letter_code
_entity_poly.pdbx_strand_id
1 'polypeptide(L)'
;MNKSTAFFINGGAGRTLASIPAFENYYQDNPEDNFIIVCESGTDFFKGHPILHNKAYDVWHKGLFENFIKDRICVSPEPYRVWEYYNQKCNIAQAFDIEINQKGLRDLHTPKIYFNKQEITSAASVIDEVKEVTGFDKVLVVQPFGRSVETVGKDYIIDPTSRSFQLDNIIDIINQLRKEYAVIIMSEIPISFNQDIEQKYPVAKPQIPDIRI
;
A
#
# COMPACT_ATOMS: atom_id res chain seq x y z
N MET A 1 13.82 6.14 34.09
CA MET A 1 12.64 5.85 33.25
C MET A 1 13.16 5.50 31.85
N ASN A 2 12.87 4.30 31.36
CA ASN A 2 13.18 3.97 29.97
C ASN A 2 12.31 4.87 29.07
N LYS A 3 12.98 5.57 28.13
CA LYS A 3 12.25 6.39 27.18
C LYS A 3 11.57 5.46 26.17
N SER A 4 10.30 5.66 25.91
CA SER A 4 9.57 4.95 24.83
C SER A 4 10.09 5.33 23.45
N THR A 5 9.88 4.46 22.47
CA THR A 5 10.42 4.61 21.11
C THR A 5 9.39 5.19 20.15
N ALA A 6 9.84 6.02 19.21
CA ALA A 6 9.08 6.47 18.05
C ALA A 6 9.80 5.99 16.78
N PHE A 7 9.17 5.09 16.05
CA PHE A 7 9.69 4.56 14.79
C PHE A 7 9.14 5.34 13.61
N PHE A 8 10.01 5.74 12.69
CA PHE A 8 9.64 6.48 11.48
C PHE A 8 9.78 5.57 10.25
N ILE A 9 8.65 5.25 9.62
CA ILE A 9 8.62 4.48 8.37
C ILE A 9 8.45 5.45 7.21
N ASN A 10 9.58 5.79 6.60
CA ASN A 10 9.64 6.69 5.46
C ASN A 10 9.27 5.97 4.16
N GLY A 11 8.75 6.72 3.19
CA GLY A 11 8.47 6.23 1.84
C GLY A 11 7.06 5.70 1.64
N GLY A 12 6.89 4.85 0.63
CA GLY A 12 5.57 4.42 0.18
C GLY A 12 4.90 3.37 1.07
N ALA A 13 3.58 3.22 0.89
CA ALA A 13 2.72 2.29 1.64
C ALA A 13 3.24 0.83 1.68
N GLY A 14 3.94 0.38 0.64
CA GLY A 14 4.55 -0.96 0.62
C GLY A 14 5.61 -1.18 1.70
N ARG A 15 6.36 -0.14 2.08
CA ARG A 15 7.31 -0.23 3.20
C ARG A 15 6.58 -0.37 4.54
N THR A 16 5.51 0.40 4.72
CA THR A 16 4.65 0.31 5.91
C THR A 16 4.04 -1.07 6.04
N LEU A 17 3.47 -1.61 4.96
CA LEU A 17 2.93 -2.97 4.95
C LEU A 17 4.00 -4.02 5.31
N ALA A 18 5.18 -3.92 4.72
CA ALA A 18 6.27 -4.87 4.97
C ALA A 18 6.81 -4.80 6.41
N SER A 19 6.66 -3.67 7.11
CA SER A 19 7.14 -3.50 8.48
C SER A 19 6.19 -4.09 9.56
N ILE A 20 4.94 -4.40 9.21
CA ILE A 20 3.94 -4.89 10.19
C ILE A 20 4.43 -6.07 11.02
N PRO A 21 4.95 -7.17 10.45
CA PRO A 21 5.39 -8.32 11.24
C PRO A 21 6.55 -7.98 12.19
N ALA A 22 7.40 -7.06 11.81
CA ALA A 22 8.49 -6.59 12.67
C ALA A 22 7.96 -5.85 13.90
N PHE A 23 6.91 -5.03 13.75
CA PHE A 23 6.25 -4.34 14.87
C PHE A 23 5.43 -5.26 15.75
N GLU A 24 4.83 -6.31 15.20
CA GLU A 24 4.18 -7.35 16.00
C GLU A 24 5.19 -8.06 16.90
N ASN A 25 6.36 -8.40 16.35
CA ASN A 25 7.48 -8.95 17.12
C ASN A 25 7.99 -7.95 18.16
N TYR A 26 8.16 -6.68 17.78
CA TYR A 26 8.61 -5.65 18.72
C TYR A 26 7.66 -5.50 19.92
N TYR A 27 6.37 -5.52 19.65
CA TYR A 27 5.34 -5.46 20.69
C TYR A 27 5.44 -6.64 21.67
N GLN A 28 5.69 -7.84 21.16
CA GLN A 28 5.86 -9.04 21.99
C GLN A 28 7.16 -9.02 22.79
N ASP A 29 8.24 -8.58 22.15
CA ASP A 29 9.58 -8.59 22.71
C ASP A 29 9.83 -7.46 23.73
N ASN A 30 9.03 -6.36 23.65
CA ASN A 30 9.19 -5.16 24.47
C ASN A 30 7.86 -4.71 25.07
N PRO A 31 7.21 -5.51 25.94
CA PRO A 31 5.87 -5.23 26.45
C PRO A 31 5.79 -3.94 27.27
N GLU A 32 6.89 -3.49 27.87
CA GLU A 32 6.97 -2.26 28.65
C GLU A 32 7.21 -0.98 27.80
N ASP A 33 7.54 -1.14 26.51
CA ASP A 33 7.71 0.00 25.63
C ASP A 33 6.39 0.43 24.99
N ASN A 34 5.89 1.58 25.41
CA ASN A 34 4.75 2.22 24.75
C ASN A 34 5.18 2.92 23.46
N PHE A 35 5.75 2.17 22.50
CA PHE A 35 6.22 2.71 21.24
C PHE A 35 5.09 3.23 20.36
N ILE A 36 5.47 4.09 19.40
CA ILE A 36 4.62 4.54 18.30
C ILE A 36 5.30 4.32 16.95
N ILE A 37 4.47 4.28 15.90
CA ILE A 37 4.89 4.15 14.51
C ILE A 37 4.41 5.40 13.78
N VAL A 38 5.31 6.14 13.16
CA VAL A 38 5.01 7.31 12.33
C VAL A 38 5.27 6.96 10.88
N CYS A 39 4.24 7.04 10.04
CA CYS A 39 4.31 6.63 8.65
C CYS A 39 4.15 7.83 7.71
N GLU A 40 4.95 7.91 6.65
CA GLU A 40 4.72 8.84 5.55
C GLU A 40 3.52 8.42 4.68
N SER A 41 3.21 7.12 4.66
CA SER A 41 2.14 6.55 3.82
C SER A 41 1.70 5.20 4.37
N GLY A 42 0.46 4.80 4.09
CA GLY A 42 -0.05 3.47 4.44
C GLY A 42 -0.43 3.29 5.91
N THR A 43 -0.66 4.36 6.66
CA THR A 43 -1.13 4.30 8.05
C THR A 43 -2.44 3.51 8.17
N ASP A 44 -3.25 3.51 7.12
CA ASP A 44 -4.51 2.78 7.06
C ASP A 44 -4.36 1.26 7.20
N PHE A 45 -3.20 0.69 6.90
CA PHE A 45 -2.95 -0.74 7.09
C PHE A 45 -3.01 -1.17 8.56
N PHE A 46 -2.88 -0.22 9.48
CA PHE A 46 -2.98 -0.49 10.91
C PHE A 46 -4.39 -0.35 11.47
N LYS A 47 -5.36 0.27 10.76
CA LYS A 47 -6.69 0.60 11.31
C LYS A 47 -7.40 -0.62 11.85
N GLY A 48 -7.48 -1.69 11.40
CA GLY A 48 -8.14 -2.88 11.98
C GLY A 48 -7.22 -3.78 12.79
N HIS A 49 -5.95 -3.43 12.92
CA HIS A 49 -4.95 -4.31 13.50
C HIS A 49 -5.18 -4.52 15.01
N PRO A 50 -5.23 -5.76 15.51
CA PRO A 50 -5.65 -6.04 16.89
C PRO A 50 -4.76 -5.39 17.97
N ILE A 51 -3.46 -5.20 17.68
CA ILE A 51 -2.51 -4.67 18.67
C ILE A 51 -1.82 -3.36 18.24
N LEU A 52 -1.79 -3.05 16.94
CA LEU A 52 -1.04 -1.88 16.42
C LEU A 52 -1.94 -0.69 16.04
N HIS A 53 -3.27 -0.86 16.02
CA HIS A 53 -4.21 0.17 15.55
C HIS A 53 -4.08 1.53 16.27
N ASN A 54 -3.74 1.53 17.56
CA ASN A 54 -3.57 2.74 18.36
C ASN A 54 -2.12 3.23 18.43
N LYS A 55 -1.21 2.62 17.69
CA LYS A 55 0.23 2.96 17.73
C LYS A 55 0.70 3.65 16.47
N ALA A 56 -0.07 3.62 15.38
CA ALA A 56 0.31 4.18 14.09
C ALA A 56 -0.29 5.57 13.86
N TYR A 57 0.54 6.49 13.41
CA TYR A 57 0.22 7.88 13.15
C TYR A 57 0.74 8.28 11.78
N ASP A 58 -0.02 9.09 11.07
CA ASP A 58 0.45 9.76 9.86
C ASP A 58 1.46 10.86 10.23
N VAL A 59 2.48 11.06 9.41
CA VAL A 59 3.51 12.11 9.63
C VAL A 59 2.90 13.51 9.72
N TRP A 60 1.70 13.71 9.10
CA TRP A 60 0.96 14.98 9.13
C TRP A 60 -0.04 15.09 10.29
N HIS A 61 -0.03 14.12 11.21
CA HIS A 61 -0.95 14.13 12.35
C HIS A 61 -0.76 15.40 13.18
N LYS A 62 -1.86 16.14 13.40
CA LYS A 62 -1.82 17.41 14.13
C LYS A 62 -1.31 17.22 15.57
N GLY A 63 -0.30 17.98 15.94
CA GLY A 63 0.31 17.90 17.27
C GLY A 63 1.15 16.64 17.49
N LEU A 64 1.57 15.97 16.41
CA LEU A 64 2.35 14.73 16.46
C LEU A 64 3.60 14.89 17.33
N PHE A 65 4.36 15.96 17.13
CA PHE A 65 5.61 16.16 17.88
C PHE A 65 5.35 16.36 19.37
N GLU A 66 4.48 17.30 19.73
CA GLU A 66 4.23 17.70 21.11
C GLU A 66 3.58 16.59 21.94
N ASN A 67 2.67 15.83 21.35
CA ASN A 67 1.84 14.86 22.07
C ASN A 67 2.41 13.44 22.04
N PHE A 68 3.19 13.10 20.98
CA PHE A 68 3.56 11.71 20.73
C PHE A 68 5.05 11.46 20.52
N ILE A 69 5.83 12.44 20.01
CA ILE A 69 7.27 12.23 19.71
C ILE A 69 8.16 12.80 20.81
N LYS A 70 7.78 13.94 21.38
CA LYS A 70 8.56 14.60 22.41
C LYS A 70 8.91 13.63 23.54
N ASP A 71 10.19 13.64 23.93
CA ASP A 71 10.74 12.77 24.98
C ASP A 71 10.88 11.27 24.62
N ARG A 72 10.63 10.88 23.37
CA ARG A 72 10.88 9.51 22.88
C ARG A 72 12.25 9.38 22.21
N ILE A 73 12.71 8.15 22.09
CA ILE A 73 13.86 7.81 21.25
C ILE A 73 13.36 7.68 19.82
N CYS A 74 13.89 8.49 18.90
CA CYS A 74 13.50 8.43 17.49
C CYS A 74 14.39 7.44 16.74
N VAL A 75 13.76 6.48 16.05
CA VAL A 75 14.43 5.45 15.24
C VAL A 75 13.82 5.45 13.84
N SER A 76 14.68 5.50 12.82
CA SER A 76 14.26 5.41 11.41
C SER A 76 14.88 4.17 10.79
N PRO A 77 14.17 3.03 10.77
CA PRO A 77 14.69 1.79 10.19
C PRO A 77 14.90 1.92 8.68
N GLU A 78 16.08 1.48 8.20
CA GLU A 78 16.41 1.52 6.77
C GLU A 78 16.72 0.10 6.24
N PRO A 79 15.71 -0.67 5.88
CA PRO A 79 15.84 -2.08 5.54
C PRO A 79 16.74 -2.33 4.32
N TYR A 80 16.87 -1.36 3.42
CA TYR A 80 17.73 -1.50 2.24
C TYR A 80 19.23 -1.50 2.56
N ARG A 81 19.61 -1.06 3.76
CA ARG A 81 21.01 -1.07 4.23
C ARG A 81 21.36 -2.31 5.03
N VAL A 82 20.40 -3.16 5.32
CA VAL A 82 20.63 -4.44 6.01
C VAL A 82 21.47 -5.35 5.11
N TRP A 83 22.57 -5.85 5.63
CA TRP A 83 23.52 -6.68 4.86
C TRP A 83 22.86 -7.93 4.26
N GLU A 84 21.98 -8.60 5.01
CA GLU A 84 21.23 -9.78 4.58
C GLU A 84 20.31 -9.45 3.41
N TYR A 85 19.66 -8.30 3.43
CA TYR A 85 18.79 -7.85 2.36
C TYR A 85 19.62 -7.48 1.12
N TYR A 86 20.67 -6.71 1.27
CA TYR A 86 21.55 -6.32 0.18
C TYR A 86 22.15 -7.53 -0.55
N ASN A 87 22.47 -8.59 0.20
CA ASN A 87 23.01 -9.85 -0.33
C ASN A 87 21.91 -10.88 -0.67
N GLN A 88 20.65 -10.48 -0.77
CA GLN A 88 19.51 -11.33 -1.16
C GLN A 88 19.31 -12.57 -0.25
N LYS A 89 19.69 -12.47 1.02
CA LYS A 89 19.52 -13.55 2.01
C LYS A 89 18.23 -13.45 2.80
N CYS A 90 17.53 -12.31 2.71
CA CYS A 90 16.24 -12.09 3.35
C CYS A 90 15.34 -11.20 2.50
N ASN A 91 14.04 -11.22 2.80
CA ASN A 91 13.09 -10.29 2.20
C ASN A 91 13.04 -8.96 2.98
N ILE A 92 12.30 -7.98 2.44
CA ILE A 92 12.21 -6.64 3.03
C ILE A 92 11.56 -6.64 4.43
N ALA A 93 10.59 -7.53 4.71
CA ALA A 93 9.96 -7.63 6.02
C ALA A 93 10.96 -8.13 7.08
N GLN A 94 11.76 -9.14 6.72
CA GLN A 94 12.84 -9.63 7.57
C GLN A 94 13.92 -8.58 7.81
N ALA A 95 14.22 -7.76 6.80
CA ALA A 95 15.16 -6.66 6.96
C ALA A 95 14.64 -5.59 7.94
N PHE A 96 13.34 -5.27 7.90
CA PHE A 96 12.71 -4.44 8.92
C PHE A 96 12.81 -5.06 10.31
N ASP A 97 12.60 -6.35 10.43
CA ASP A 97 12.68 -7.04 11.71
C ASP A 97 14.11 -7.01 12.28
N ILE A 98 15.14 -7.19 11.45
CA ILE A 98 16.54 -7.05 11.85
C ILE A 98 16.82 -5.64 12.38
N GLU A 99 16.39 -4.59 11.67
CA GLU A 99 16.62 -3.20 12.06
C GLU A 99 15.85 -2.80 13.33
N ILE A 100 14.58 -3.20 13.44
CA ILE A 100 13.69 -2.82 14.54
C ILE A 100 14.00 -3.61 15.80
N ASN A 101 14.20 -4.92 15.68
CA ASN A 101 14.32 -5.82 16.82
C ASN A 101 15.76 -6.22 17.17
N GLN A 102 16.70 -6.03 16.26
CA GLN A 102 18.14 -6.33 16.45
C GLN A 102 18.43 -7.78 16.93
N LYS A 103 17.57 -8.72 16.52
CA LYS A 103 17.65 -10.15 16.90
C LYS A 103 18.16 -11.06 15.78
N GLY A 104 18.71 -10.47 14.71
CA GLY A 104 19.15 -11.21 13.53
C GLY A 104 17.97 -11.70 12.66
N LEU A 105 18.27 -12.60 11.74
CA LEU A 105 17.30 -13.14 10.79
C LEU A 105 16.31 -14.09 11.48
N ARG A 106 15.02 -13.83 11.33
CA ARG A 106 13.91 -14.63 11.86
C ARG A 106 12.92 -14.97 10.75
N ASP A 107 12.21 -16.07 10.90
CA ASP A 107 11.04 -16.36 10.08
C ASP A 107 9.87 -15.46 10.50
N LEU A 108 9.22 -14.87 9.51
CA LEU A 108 8.10 -13.98 9.69
C LEU A 108 6.88 -14.49 8.93
N HIS A 109 5.72 -14.31 9.51
CA HIS A 109 4.48 -14.52 8.76
C HIS A 109 4.23 -13.39 7.75
N THR A 110 3.39 -13.66 6.76
CA THR A 110 2.96 -12.65 5.80
C THR A 110 2.18 -11.53 6.51
N PRO A 111 2.45 -10.26 6.20
CA PRO A 111 1.69 -9.14 6.76
C PRO A 111 0.19 -9.33 6.52
N LYS A 112 -0.63 -9.03 7.52
CA LYS A 112 -2.09 -9.11 7.43
C LYS A 112 -2.69 -7.72 7.51
N ILE A 113 -3.65 -7.45 6.63
CA ILE A 113 -4.50 -6.26 6.67
C ILE A 113 -5.87 -6.70 7.21
N TYR A 114 -6.41 -5.95 8.15
CA TYR A 114 -7.69 -6.23 8.80
C TYR A 114 -8.73 -5.23 8.30
N PHE A 115 -9.67 -5.72 7.52
CA PHE A 115 -10.76 -4.92 6.98
C PHE A 115 -11.97 -4.91 7.92
N ASN A 116 -12.63 -3.78 8.03
CA ASN A 116 -13.91 -3.69 8.70
C ASN A 116 -15.05 -4.18 7.77
N LYS A 117 -16.24 -4.39 8.36
CA LYS A 117 -17.40 -4.90 7.62
C LYS A 117 -17.83 -3.98 6.48
N GLN A 118 -17.73 -2.66 6.66
CA GLN A 118 -18.11 -1.68 5.64
C GLN A 118 -17.16 -1.73 4.45
N GLU A 119 -15.85 -1.81 4.67
CA GLU A 119 -14.84 -1.93 3.62
C GLU A 119 -15.07 -3.20 2.78
N ILE A 120 -15.31 -4.34 3.46
CA ILE A 120 -15.61 -5.62 2.77
C ILE A 120 -16.88 -5.49 1.94
N THR A 121 -17.96 -4.92 2.51
CA THR A 121 -19.24 -4.77 1.80
C THR A 121 -19.10 -3.83 0.61
N SER A 122 -18.40 -2.70 0.76
CA SER A 122 -18.18 -1.76 -0.34
C SER A 122 -17.36 -2.39 -1.47
N ALA A 123 -16.33 -3.13 -1.15
CA ALA A 123 -15.53 -3.84 -2.16
C ALA A 123 -16.35 -4.92 -2.89
N ALA A 124 -17.17 -5.68 -2.15
CA ALA A 124 -18.07 -6.68 -2.75
C ALA A 124 -19.08 -6.03 -3.70
N SER A 125 -19.70 -4.92 -3.31
CA SER A 125 -20.66 -4.19 -4.16
C SER A 125 -20.02 -3.72 -5.48
N VAL A 126 -18.77 -3.23 -5.44
CA VAL A 126 -18.04 -2.83 -6.66
C VAL A 126 -17.80 -4.05 -7.58
N ILE A 127 -17.41 -5.18 -7.00
CA ILE A 127 -17.17 -6.41 -7.76
C ILE A 127 -18.47 -6.91 -8.40
N ASP A 128 -19.59 -6.89 -7.68
CA ASP A 128 -20.89 -7.34 -8.17
C ASP A 128 -21.39 -6.42 -9.30
N GLU A 129 -21.31 -5.09 -9.13
CA GLU A 129 -21.64 -4.11 -10.15
C GLU A 129 -20.84 -4.33 -11.45
N VAL A 130 -19.54 -4.54 -11.33
CA VAL A 130 -18.66 -4.75 -12.49
C VAL A 130 -19.02 -6.04 -13.23
N LYS A 131 -19.34 -7.11 -12.51
CA LYS A 131 -19.81 -8.37 -13.10
C LYS A 131 -21.14 -8.19 -13.84
N GLU A 132 -22.07 -7.48 -13.23
CA GLU A 132 -23.37 -7.20 -13.82
C GLU A 132 -23.24 -6.39 -15.12
N VAL A 133 -22.46 -5.32 -15.10
CA VAL A 133 -22.26 -4.44 -16.26
C VAL A 133 -21.53 -5.14 -17.40
N THR A 134 -20.55 -5.99 -17.10
CA THR A 134 -19.71 -6.62 -18.12
C THR A 134 -20.20 -7.98 -18.56
N GLY A 135 -21.02 -8.66 -17.76
CA GLY A 135 -21.46 -10.04 -17.99
C GLY A 135 -20.38 -11.10 -17.76
N PHE A 136 -19.23 -10.75 -17.17
CA PHE A 136 -18.15 -11.68 -16.88
C PHE A 136 -18.08 -12.00 -15.39
N ASP A 137 -17.95 -13.28 -15.05
CA ASP A 137 -17.77 -13.74 -13.66
C ASP A 137 -16.35 -13.50 -13.10
N LYS A 138 -15.35 -13.51 -14.00
CA LYS A 138 -13.96 -13.33 -13.61
C LYS A 138 -13.58 -11.86 -13.60
N VAL A 139 -13.20 -11.37 -12.44
CA VAL A 139 -12.76 -9.96 -12.24
C VAL A 139 -11.25 -9.87 -12.23
N LEU A 140 -10.72 -8.87 -12.93
CA LEU A 140 -9.30 -8.53 -12.97
C LEU A 140 -9.12 -7.07 -12.57
N VAL A 141 -8.30 -6.83 -11.55
CA VAL A 141 -7.92 -5.47 -11.12
C VAL A 141 -6.57 -5.13 -11.74
N VAL A 142 -6.51 -4.01 -12.45
CA VAL A 142 -5.30 -3.54 -13.13
C VAL A 142 -4.92 -2.16 -12.58
N GLN A 143 -3.72 -2.05 -12.03
CA GLN A 143 -3.09 -0.77 -11.67
C GLN A 143 -1.91 -0.54 -12.62
N PRO A 144 -2.10 0.26 -13.68
CA PRO A 144 -1.12 0.37 -14.76
C PRO A 144 0.04 1.31 -14.44
N PHE A 145 -0.15 2.22 -13.49
CA PHE A 145 0.77 3.31 -13.23
C PHE A 145 1.29 3.32 -11.80
N GLY A 146 2.55 3.71 -11.65
CA GLY A 146 3.16 3.99 -10.36
C GLY A 146 2.73 5.35 -9.79
N ARG A 147 2.98 5.59 -8.50
CA ARG A 147 2.60 6.84 -7.81
C ARG A 147 3.25 8.10 -8.39
N SER A 148 4.44 7.96 -9.00
CA SER A 148 5.22 9.10 -9.53
C SER A 148 4.91 9.42 -10.97
N VAL A 149 3.83 8.87 -11.53
CA VAL A 149 3.44 9.13 -12.90
C VAL A 149 2.84 10.52 -13.03
N GLU A 150 3.26 11.25 -14.08
CA GLU A 150 2.76 12.56 -14.44
C GLU A 150 2.29 12.55 -15.90
N THR A 151 1.24 13.32 -16.20
CA THR A 151 0.78 13.52 -17.56
C THR A 151 1.46 14.71 -18.20
N VAL A 152 1.93 14.54 -19.43
CA VAL A 152 2.47 15.63 -20.25
C VAL A 152 1.57 15.82 -21.47
N GLY A 153 0.80 16.90 -21.48
CA GLY A 153 -0.26 17.08 -22.46
C GLY A 153 -1.41 16.10 -22.28
N LYS A 154 -1.98 15.64 -23.41
CA LYS A 154 -3.11 14.69 -23.40
C LYS A 154 -2.71 13.23 -23.62
N ASP A 155 -1.54 13.01 -24.22
CA ASP A 155 -1.19 11.73 -24.84
C ASP A 155 0.06 11.08 -24.23
N TYR A 156 0.79 11.80 -23.38
CA TYR A 156 2.04 11.30 -22.82
C TYR A 156 2.00 11.21 -21.31
N ILE A 157 2.61 10.12 -20.80
CA ILE A 157 2.88 9.94 -19.38
C ILE A 157 4.39 9.82 -19.17
N ILE A 158 4.87 10.39 -18.10
CA ILE A 158 6.26 10.27 -17.64
C ILE A 158 6.25 9.66 -16.24
N ASP A 159 7.03 8.61 -16.05
CA ASP A 159 7.28 8.03 -14.73
C ASP A 159 8.80 7.90 -14.53
N PRO A 160 9.42 8.81 -13.75
CA PRO A 160 10.85 8.78 -13.49
C PRO A 160 11.30 7.53 -12.73
N THR A 161 10.36 6.77 -12.14
CA THR A 161 10.65 5.53 -11.41
C THR A 161 10.59 4.28 -12.28
N SER A 162 10.18 4.40 -13.55
CA SER A 162 10.02 3.30 -14.51
C SER A 162 9.09 2.17 -13.99
N ARG A 163 8.08 2.51 -13.19
CA ARG A 163 7.10 1.58 -12.62
C ARG A 163 5.76 1.59 -13.34
N SER A 164 5.64 2.40 -14.39
CA SER A 164 4.41 2.56 -15.17
C SER A 164 4.56 1.91 -16.54
N PHE A 165 3.45 1.38 -17.05
CA PHE A 165 3.36 0.97 -18.44
C PHE A 165 3.31 2.20 -19.36
N GLN A 166 3.82 2.06 -20.58
CA GLN A 166 3.54 3.02 -21.63
C GLN A 166 2.04 3.00 -21.95
N LEU A 167 1.47 4.18 -22.25
CA LEU A 167 0.01 4.33 -22.39
C LEU A 167 -0.56 3.44 -23.49
N ASP A 168 0.07 3.40 -24.67
CA ASP A 168 -0.39 2.56 -25.78
C ASP A 168 -0.36 1.07 -25.43
N ASN A 169 0.71 0.62 -24.77
CA ASN A 169 0.85 -0.76 -24.37
C ASN A 169 -0.23 -1.19 -23.37
N ILE A 170 -0.53 -0.34 -22.38
CA ILE A 170 -1.58 -0.66 -21.41
C ILE A 170 -2.97 -0.63 -22.00
N ILE A 171 -3.24 0.28 -22.96
CA ILE A 171 -4.50 0.29 -23.71
C ILE A 171 -4.68 -1.01 -24.48
N ASP A 172 -3.67 -1.48 -25.18
CA ASP A 172 -3.70 -2.72 -25.93
C ASP A 172 -3.91 -3.94 -25.01
N ILE A 173 -3.20 -3.99 -23.89
CA ILE A 173 -3.35 -5.06 -22.89
C ILE A 173 -4.79 -5.07 -22.35
N ILE A 174 -5.32 -3.93 -21.93
CA ILE A 174 -6.67 -3.84 -21.39
C ILE A 174 -7.71 -4.21 -22.45
N ASN A 175 -7.52 -3.79 -23.71
CA ASN A 175 -8.40 -4.15 -24.81
C ASN A 175 -8.43 -5.68 -25.10
N GLN A 176 -7.38 -6.40 -24.81
CA GLN A 176 -7.38 -7.86 -24.88
C GLN A 176 -8.07 -8.49 -23.66
N LEU A 177 -7.71 -8.03 -22.45
CA LEU A 177 -8.22 -8.58 -21.20
C LEU A 177 -9.74 -8.41 -21.06
N ARG A 178 -10.31 -7.26 -21.46
CA ARG A 178 -11.76 -6.96 -21.35
C ARG A 178 -12.64 -7.83 -22.26
N LYS A 179 -12.07 -8.65 -23.12
CA LYS A 179 -12.80 -9.63 -23.92
C LYS A 179 -13.15 -10.89 -23.14
N GLU A 180 -12.46 -11.16 -22.03
CA GLU A 180 -12.58 -12.39 -21.24
C GLU A 180 -12.81 -12.13 -19.74
N TYR A 181 -12.56 -10.89 -19.28
CA TYR A 181 -12.61 -10.51 -17.88
C TYR A 181 -13.42 -9.23 -17.67
N ALA A 182 -14.07 -9.15 -16.52
CA ALA A 182 -14.54 -7.90 -15.97
C ALA A 182 -13.34 -7.11 -15.44
N VAL A 183 -12.88 -6.08 -16.18
CA VAL A 183 -11.65 -5.35 -15.84
C VAL A 183 -11.98 -4.11 -15.01
N ILE A 184 -11.35 -3.99 -13.84
CA ILE A 184 -11.34 -2.81 -12.99
C ILE A 184 -9.99 -2.11 -13.16
N ILE A 185 -9.98 -0.83 -13.51
CA ILE A 185 -8.76 -0.04 -13.64
C ILE A 185 -8.62 0.88 -12.44
N MET A 186 -7.54 0.70 -11.69
CA MET A 186 -7.14 1.54 -10.55
C MET A 186 -6.14 2.58 -11.05
N SER A 187 -6.63 3.78 -11.42
CA SER A 187 -5.76 4.83 -11.96
C SER A 187 -6.32 6.22 -11.65
N GLU A 188 -5.44 7.11 -11.20
CA GLU A 188 -5.72 8.54 -11.09
C GLU A 188 -5.66 9.23 -12.46
N ILE A 189 -4.93 8.63 -13.41
CA ILE A 189 -4.82 9.14 -14.78
C ILE A 189 -5.98 8.57 -15.60
N PRO A 190 -6.78 9.43 -16.24
CA PRO A 190 -7.84 8.97 -17.13
C PRO A 190 -7.25 8.25 -18.35
N ILE A 191 -7.71 7.04 -18.58
CA ILE A 191 -7.38 6.29 -19.80
C ILE A 191 -8.57 6.38 -20.73
N SER A 192 -8.35 6.87 -21.96
CA SER A 192 -9.37 6.93 -23.01
C SER A 192 -9.24 5.71 -23.92
N PHE A 193 -10.37 5.05 -24.16
CA PHE A 193 -10.47 3.92 -25.09
C PHE A 193 -11.24 4.35 -26.34
N ASN A 194 -11.09 3.59 -27.42
CA ASN A 194 -11.91 3.80 -28.60
C ASN A 194 -13.39 3.56 -28.26
N GLN A 195 -14.28 4.49 -28.66
CA GLN A 195 -15.71 4.46 -28.34
C GLN A 195 -16.40 3.16 -28.79
N ASP A 196 -16.04 2.62 -29.96
CA ASP A 196 -16.63 1.38 -30.47
C ASP A 196 -16.28 0.18 -29.56
N ILE A 197 -15.10 0.20 -28.96
CA ILE A 197 -14.67 -0.83 -28.02
C ILE A 197 -15.35 -0.64 -26.67
N GLU A 198 -15.54 0.60 -26.20
CA GLU A 198 -16.21 0.90 -24.93
C GLU A 198 -17.70 0.47 -24.95
N GLN A 199 -18.38 0.65 -26.06
CA GLN A 199 -19.77 0.19 -26.20
C GLN A 199 -19.92 -1.32 -26.17
N LYS A 200 -18.99 -2.04 -26.77
CA LYS A 200 -19.03 -3.50 -26.85
C LYS A 200 -18.49 -4.20 -25.60
N TYR A 201 -17.50 -3.61 -24.95
CA TYR A 201 -16.82 -4.15 -23.79
C TYR A 201 -16.61 -3.03 -22.74
N PRO A 202 -17.64 -2.68 -21.97
CA PRO A 202 -17.54 -1.60 -20.99
C PRO A 202 -16.48 -1.90 -19.93
N VAL A 203 -15.76 -0.86 -19.53
CA VAL A 203 -14.83 -0.92 -18.40
C VAL A 203 -15.50 -0.21 -17.25
N ALA A 204 -15.65 -0.89 -16.13
CA ALA A 204 -16.14 -0.24 -14.93
C ALA A 204 -15.07 0.73 -14.40
N LYS A 205 -15.50 1.97 -14.19
CA LYS A 205 -14.71 3.01 -13.53
C LYS A 205 -15.38 3.26 -12.18
N PRO A 206 -15.11 2.43 -11.15
CA PRO A 206 -15.72 2.64 -9.85
C PRO A 206 -15.32 4.04 -9.37
N GLN A 207 -16.32 4.84 -8.97
CA GLN A 207 -16.04 6.03 -8.20
C GLN A 207 -15.56 5.56 -6.81
N ILE A 208 -14.26 5.38 -6.70
CA ILE A 208 -13.63 5.12 -5.41
C ILE A 208 -13.75 6.45 -4.67
N PRO A 209 -14.48 6.51 -3.55
CA PRO A 209 -14.45 7.70 -2.71
C PRO A 209 -12.99 8.01 -2.41
N ASP A 210 -12.62 9.28 -2.49
CA ASP A 210 -11.28 9.84 -2.37
C ASP A 210 -10.53 9.18 -1.18
N ILE A 211 -10.01 7.99 -1.40
CA ILE A 211 -9.11 7.33 -0.46
C ILE A 211 -7.76 7.98 -0.74
N ARG A 212 -7.52 9.10 -0.08
CA ARG A 212 -6.18 9.69 -0.03
C ARG A 212 -5.28 8.71 0.70
N ILE A 213 -4.52 7.95 -0.07
CA ILE A 213 -3.45 7.06 0.41
C ILE A 213 -2.21 7.91 0.72
#